data_33d580142e72f9868fcaae7d668e262b
#
_entry.id   33d580142e72f9868fcaae7d668e262b
#
_cell.length_a   1.000
_cell.length_b   1.000
_cell.length_c   1.000
_cell.angle_alpha   90.00
_cell.angle_beta   90.00
_cell.angle_gamma   90.00
#
_symmetry.space_group_name_H-M   'P 1'
#
loop_
_entity.id
_entity.type
_entity.pdbx_description
1 polymer ?
#
loop_
_entity_poly.entity_id
_entity_poly.type
_entity_poly.pdbx_seq_one_letter_code
_entity_poly.pdbx_strand_id
1 'polypeptide(L)'
;MGVRFLIATVPAAFVAVILLIGLPAQAQVPAPESSRPARVMPPPPMFSPWYAEALRDILKLEEGDVARLEQNLAVNPEDFPTRLKLMAYHLRADRSSHPDDHSKRLRHVLWLIEHHPDSELLHSYVSRFSKGELAPPDYRRAAALWEAAAKANQADAAVEWNAASFFQDLDPELYMRHLEATAAADPNHPFALRPLAFLYALSILERGPLASHAQAGLEASRNMWVLSNAAYMLQSQYNQTVQRGAPNPRAAELAERYFLRAKALDPKLDRQAILPQLDAEVTAHARETELRAERDFQARAEAAIAKIRRLPVEAFPELPPVVAGVLRARNCRAPQPSSGGVPRNVIRGEFFAKGEAGWAVLCSVNNRTALIAFRNDRDTNPDTLTTGEDRDHLQGLDADHIGYSREITAVGRDFIMGHYRAYGGPEPPPIDHHGIDDAFLGKASVTWYFDKGKWQRLQGAD
;
A
#
# COMPACT_ATOMS: atom_id res chain seq x y z
N MET A 1 -7.62 -6.84 45.43
CA MET A 1 -8.14 -7.56 44.26
C MET A 1 -8.44 -6.51 43.20
N GLY A 2 -7.51 -6.25 42.31
CA GLY A 2 -7.63 -5.25 41.26
C GLY A 2 -7.64 -5.95 39.91
N VAL A 3 -8.75 -5.89 39.22
CA VAL A 3 -8.92 -6.40 37.85
C VAL A 3 -8.30 -5.39 36.90
N ARG A 4 -7.18 -5.74 36.29
CA ARG A 4 -6.57 -4.98 35.20
C ARG A 4 -7.29 -5.31 33.88
N PHE A 5 -8.02 -4.34 33.35
CA PHE A 5 -8.51 -4.39 31.99
C PHE A 5 -7.31 -4.20 31.02
N LEU A 6 -7.00 -5.23 30.27
CA LEU A 6 -6.16 -5.15 29.07
C LEU A 6 -7.03 -4.57 27.95
N ILE A 7 -6.75 -3.32 27.60
CA ILE A 7 -7.26 -2.71 26.36
C ILE A 7 -6.39 -3.26 25.24
N ALA A 8 -6.92 -4.21 24.48
CA ALA A 8 -6.33 -4.64 23.24
C ALA A 8 -6.60 -3.53 22.18
N THR A 9 -5.57 -2.79 21.86
CA THR A 9 -5.56 -1.89 20.70
C THR A 9 -5.55 -2.74 19.44
N VAL A 10 -6.66 -2.69 18.69
CA VAL A 10 -6.77 -3.25 17.33
C VAL A 10 -6.05 -2.27 16.41
N PRO A 11 -5.07 -2.71 15.61
CA PRO A 11 -4.44 -1.83 14.63
C PRO A 11 -5.43 -1.53 13.49
N ALA A 12 -5.64 -0.25 13.25
CA ALA A 12 -6.32 0.25 12.07
C ALA A 12 -5.37 0.15 10.88
N ALA A 13 -5.44 -0.93 10.14
CA ALA A 13 -4.82 -1.04 8.82
C ALA A 13 -5.36 -2.26 8.08
N PHE A 14 -6.41 -2.09 7.31
CA PHE A 14 -6.71 -2.94 6.16
C PHE A 14 -7.51 -2.13 5.14
N VAL A 15 -6.82 -1.25 4.41
CA VAL A 15 -7.26 -0.88 3.08
C VAL A 15 -6.71 -1.96 2.15
N ALA A 16 -7.52 -2.99 1.93
CA ALA A 16 -7.21 -4.01 0.94
C ALA A 16 -7.22 -3.36 -0.45
N VAL A 17 -6.03 -3.20 -1.03
CA VAL A 17 -5.86 -2.98 -2.45
C VAL A 17 -6.41 -4.22 -3.15
N ILE A 18 -7.63 -4.10 -3.70
CA ILE A 18 -8.17 -5.11 -4.63
C ILE A 18 -7.41 -4.93 -5.95
N LEU A 19 -6.31 -5.65 -6.09
CA LEU A 19 -5.71 -5.95 -7.38
C LEU A 19 -6.73 -6.79 -8.15
N LEU A 20 -7.29 -6.23 -9.21
CA LEU A 20 -8.03 -6.97 -10.24
C LEU A 20 -7.04 -7.89 -10.96
N ILE A 21 -6.82 -9.07 -10.39
CA ILE A 21 -6.18 -10.18 -11.10
C ILE A 21 -7.25 -10.79 -12.00
N GLY A 22 -7.03 -10.71 -13.31
CA GLY A 22 -7.88 -11.34 -14.30
C GLY A 22 -7.95 -12.85 -14.06
N LEU A 23 -9.14 -13.33 -13.73
CA LEU A 23 -9.44 -14.76 -13.67
C LEU A 23 -9.46 -15.34 -15.09
N PRO A 24 -8.88 -16.53 -15.32
CA PRO A 24 -8.97 -17.21 -16.61
C PRO A 24 -10.44 -17.56 -16.89
N ALA A 25 -10.83 -17.40 -18.15
CA ALA A 25 -12.16 -17.74 -18.63
C ALA A 25 -12.45 -19.22 -18.40
N GLN A 26 -13.25 -19.53 -17.37
CA GLN A 26 -13.85 -20.85 -17.23
C GLN A 26 -15.06 -20.95 -18.14
N ALA A 27 -15.16 -22.09 -18.83
CA ALA A 27 -16.27 -22.41 -19.71
C ALA A 27 -17.62 -22.28 -18.95
N GLN A 28 -18.37 -21.26 -19.29
CA GLN A 28 -19.71 -21.03 -18.72
C GLN A 28 -20.70 -22.01 -19.37
N VAL A 29 -21.38 -22.78 -18.52
CA VAL A 29 -22.65 -23.42 -18.88
C VAL A 29 -23.65 -22.30 -19.15
N PRO A 30 -24.34 -22.27 -20.30
CA PRO A 30 -25.28 -21.18 -20.60
C PRO A 30 -26.45 -21.22 -19.64
N ALA A 31 -26.62 -20.17 -18.84
CA ALA A 31 -27.80 -19.95 -18.03
C ALA A 31 -29.01 -19.57 -18.94
N PRO A 32 -30.23 -19.93 -18.55
CA PRO A 32 -31.43 -19.63 -19.34
C PRO A 32 -31.57 -18.11 -19.56
N GLU A 33 -31.97 -17.72 -20.76
CA GLU A 33 -31.99 -16.34 -21.28
C GLU A 33 -32.84 -15.35 -20.51
N SER A 34 -33.71 -15.81 -19.59
CA SER A 34 -34.63 -14.97 -18.82
C SER A 34 -34.05 -14.32 -17.56
N SER A 35 -32.78 -14.60 -17.20
CA SER A 35 -32.17 -14.12 -15.95
C SER A 35 -30.91 -13.26 -16.14
N ARG A 36 -30.68 -12.73 -17.35
CA ARG A 36 -29.56 -11.79 -17.53
C ARG A 36 -29.95 -10.45 -16.92
N PRO A 37 -29.22 -9.99 -15.87
CA PRO A 37 -29.38 -8.61 -15.41
C PRO A 37 -29.07 -7.67 -16.57
N ALA A 38 -29.80 -6.55 -16.65
CA ALA A 38 -29.55 -5.51 -17.64
C ALA A 38 -28.03 -5.29 -17.73
N ARG A 39 -27.49 -5.31 -18.97
CA ARG A 39 -26.05 -5.06 -19.19
C ARG A 39 -25.70 -3.75 -18.52
N VAL A 40 -25.08 -3.82 -17.35
CA VAL A 40 -24.38 -2.69 -16.77
C VAL A 40 -23.28 -2.39 -17.77
N MET A 41 -23.36 -1.26 -18.45
CA MET A 41 -22.26 -0.82 -19.31
C MET A 41 -20.99 -0.80 -18.45
N PRO A 42 -19.87 -1.39 -18.93
CA PRO A 42 -18.63 -1.24 -18.21
C PRO A 42 -18.36 0.25 -18.01
N PRO A 43 -17.84 0.66 -16.83
CA PRO A 43 -17.47 2.05 -16.64
C PRO A 43 -16.51 2.48 -17.75
N PRO A 44 -16.56 3.76 -18.17
CA PRO A 44 -15.62 4.28 -19.15
C PRO A 44 -14.19 4.01 -18.70
N PRO A 45 -13.23 3.87 -19.62
CA PRO A 45 -11.84 3.71 -19.25
C PRO A 45 -11.41 4.91 -18.40
N MET A 46 -10.76 4.63 -17.28
CA MET A 46 -10.33 5.65 -16.30
C MET A 46 -9.26 6.58 -16.90
N PHE A 47 -8.52 6.11 -17.89
CA PHE A 47 -7.42 6.82 -18.54
C PHE A 47 -7.52 6.76 -20.05
N SER A 48 -7.03 7.80 -20.70
CA SER A 48 -6.89 7.87 -22.14
C SER A 48 -5.94 6.79 -22.71
N PRO A 49 -6.10 6.35 -23.96
CA PRO A 49 -5.27 5.28 -24.54
C PRO A 49 -3.77 5.55 -24.48
N TRP A 50 -3.33 6.81 -24.61
CA TRP A 50 -1.92 7.21 -24.56
C TRP A 50 -1.27 6.95 -23.19
N TYR A 51 -2.05 6.92 -22.10
CA TYR A 51 -1.57 6.68 -20.75
C TYR A 51 -0.86 5.32 -20.62
N ALA A 52 -1.50 4.26 -21.06
CA ALA A 52 -0.92 2.91 -21.04
C ALA A 52 0.31 2.80 -21.95
N GLU A 53 0.30 3.50 -23.08
CA GLU A 53 1.43 3.52 -24.02
C GLU A 53 2.64 4.24 -23.40
N ALA A 54 2.43 5.38 -22.76
CA ALA A 54 3.49 6.14 -22.10
C ALA A 54 4.16 5.34 -20.98
N LEU A 55 3.43 4.47 -20.28
CA LEU A 55 3.96 3.63 -19.20
C LEU A 55 4.71 2.37 -19.68
N ARG A 56 4.54 1.96 -20.94
CA ARG A 56 5.06 0.68 -21.45
C ARG A 56 6.58 0.53 -21.34
N ASP A 57 7.34 1.61 -21.51
CA ASP A 57 8.81 1.59 -21.56
C ASP A 57 9.48 2.15 -20.31
N ILE A 58 8.73 2.44 -19.25
CA ILE A 58 9.27 3.03 -18.02
C ILE A 58 10.36 2.17 -17.38
N LEU A 59 10.21 0.84 -17.42
CA LEU A 59 11.19 -0.08 -16.84
C LEU A 59 12.55 -0.05 -17.55
N LYS A 60 12.62 0.52 -18.76
CA LYS A 60 13.83 0.63 -19.57
C LYS A 60 14.53 1.98 -19.45
N LEU A 61 13.90 2.97 -18.77
CA LEU A 61 14.51 4.31 -18.64
C LEU A 61 15.74 4.25 -17.73
N GLU A 62 16.81 4.82 -18.23
CA GLU A 62 18.07 5.05 -17.54
C GLU A 62 18.18 6.52 -17.11
N GLU A 63 19.14 6.83 -16.23
CA GLU A 63 19.33 8.20 -15.70
C GLU A 63 19.60 9.23 -16.81
N GLY A 64 20.35 8.85 -17.85
CA GLY A 64 20.60 9.70 -19.02
C GLY A 64 19.33 10.02 -19.82
N ASP A 65 18.38 9.08 -19.89
CA ASP A 65 17.10 9.30 -20.53
C ASP A 65 16.25 10.30 -19.73
N VAL A 66 16.27 10.17 -18.41
CA VAL A 66 15.54 11.07 -17.49
C VAL A 66 16.02 12.51 -17.64
N ALA A 67 17.32 12.74 -17.68
CA ALA A 67 17.88 14.09 -17.89
C ALA A 67 17.40 14.70 -19.21
N ARG A 68 17.34 13.90 -20.29
CA ARG A 68 16.83 14.33 -21.59
C ARG A 68 15.33 14.62 -21.55
N LEU A 69 14.54 13.79 -20.87
CA LEU A 69 13.11 14.00 -20.70
C LEU A 69 12.80 15.27 -19.89
N GLU A 70 13.56 15.55 -18.84
CA GLU A 70 13.45 16.80 -18.06
C GLU A 70 13.77 18.04 -18.93
N GLN A 71 14.80 17.97 -19.79
CA GLN A 71 15.12 19.05 -20.74
C GLN A 71 14.00 19.27 -21.75
N ASN A 72 13.44 18.19 -22.31
CA ASN A 72 12.32 18.28 -23.23
C ASN A 72 11.09 18.92 -22.57
N LEU A 73 10.81 18.53 -21.33
CA LEU A 73 9.69 19.07 -20.57
C LEU A 73 9.87 20.54 -20.20
N ALA A 74 11.12 20.99 -20.00
CA ALA A 74 11.42 22.41 -19.80
C ALA A 74 11.12 23.28 -21.05
N VAL A 75 11.25 22.69 -22.26
CA VAL A 75 10.93 23.35 -23.52
C VAL A 75 9.43 23.25 -23.84
N ASN A 76 8.82 22.11 -23.57
CA ASN A 76 7.38 21.86 -23.77
C ASN A 76 6.72 21.36 -22.48
N PRO A 77 6.30 22.26 -21.57
CA PRO A 77 5.67 21.89 -20.31
C PRO A 77 4.37 21.11 -20.45
N GLU A 78 3.70 21.20 -21.60
CA GLU A 78 2.43 20.53 -21.89
C GLU A 78 2.60 19.09 -22.44
N ASP A 79 3.82 18.57 -22.48
CA ASP A 79 4.06 17.17 -22.87
C ASP A 79 3.69 16.22 -21.72
N PHE A 80 2.39 15.93 -21.58
CA PHE A 80 1.85 15.04 -20.56
C PHE A 80 2.41 13.61 -20.61
N PRO A 81 2.62 12.97 -21.78
CA PRO A 81 3.28 11.68 -21.85
C PRO A 81 4.68 11.68 -21.23
N THR A 82 5.48 12.71 -21.50
CA THR A 82 6.81 12.87 -20.88
C THR A 82 6.70 13.12 -19.37
N ARG A 83 5.76 13.96 -18.94
CA ARG A 83 5.52 14.20 -17.50
C ARG A 83 5.12 12.92 -16.77
N LEU A 84 4.22 12.11 -17.35
CA LEU A 84 3.84 10.81 -16.80
C LEU A 84 5.04 9.87 -16.65
N LYS A 85 5.90 9.79 -17.68
CA LYS A 85 7.13 8.97 -17.63
C LYS A 85 8.05 9.38 -16.49
N LEU A 86 8.26 10.68 -16.31
CA LEU A 86 9.10 11.22 -15.23
C LEU A 86 8.50 10.92 -13.85
N MET A 87 7.20 11.16 -13.66
CA MET A 87 6.52 10.87 -12.40
C MET A 87 6.61 9.38 -12.04
N ALA A 88 6.38 8.50 -13.00
CA ALA A 88 6.45 7.06 -12.78
C ALA A 88 7.90 6.57 -12.57
N TYR A 89 8.88 7.16 -13.23
CA TYR A 89 10.29 6.88 -12.98
C TYR A 89 10.67 7.25 -11.55
N HIS A 90 10.35 8.47 -11.11
CA HIS A 90 10.64 8.94 -9.76
C HIS A 90 9.86 8.18 -8.68
N LEU A 91 8.64 7.70 -8.95
CA LEU A 91 7.93 6.81 -8.04
C LEU A 91 8.69 5.49 -7.84
N ARG A 92 9.28 4.93 -8.91
CA ARG A 92 10.06 3.70 -8.84
C ARG A 92 11.38 3.90 -8.10
N ALA A 93 12.03 5.04 -8.29
CA ALA A 93 13.27 5.42 -7.62
C ALA A 93 13.05 5.70 -6.12
N ASP A 94 11.92 6.25 -5.72
CA ASP A 94 11.54 6.43 -4.30
C ASP A 94 11.63 5.12 -3.51
N ARG A 95 11.33 3.99 -4.15
CA ARG A 95 11.46 2.65 -3.55
C ARG A 95 12.92 2.16 -3.48
N SER A 96 13.81 2.78 -4.24
CA SER A 96 15.22 2.36 -4.38
C SER A 96 16.25 3.24 -3.67
N SER A 97 15.82 4.17 -2.78
CA SER A 97 16.69 4.95 -1.89
C SER A 97 17.34 6.24 -2.42
N HIS A 98 16.76 6.92 -3.40
CA HIS A 98 17.21 8.27 -3.77
C HIS A 98 16.29 9.36 -3.17
N PRO A 99 16.70 10.07 -2.09
CA PRO A 99 15.86 11.06 -1.40
C PRO A 99 15.35 12.19 -2.30
N ASP A 100 16.10 12.52 -3.35
CA ASP A 100 15.76 13.62 -4.27
C ASP A 100 14.63 13.28 -5.25
N ASP A 101 14.35 11.99 -5.49
CA ASP A 101 13.35 11.58 -6.48
C ASP A 101 11.93 11.87 -6.02
N HIS A 102 11.68 11.77 -4.72
CA HIS A 102 10.40 12.14 -4.12
C HIS A 102 10.05 13.62 -4.38
N SER A 103 10.99 14.52 -4.14
CA SER A 103 10.81 15.95 -4.39
C SER A 103 10.65 16.29 -5.89
N LYS A 104 11.31 15.52 -6.78
CA LYS A 104 11.15 15.67 -8.22
C LYS A 104 9.74 15.23 -8.66
N ARG A 105 9.25 14.08 -8.18
CA ARG A 105 7.88 13.63 -8.46
C ARG A 105 6.84 14.65 -7.96
N LEU A 106 7.00 15.13 -6.72
CA LEU A 106 6.12 16.13 -6.14
C LEU A 106 6.09 17.41 -6.98
N ARG A 107 7.22 17.88 -7.48
CA ARG A 107 7.29 19.07 -8.35
C ARG A 107 6.39 18.93 -9.59
N HIS A 108 6.37 17.77 -10.23
CA HIS A 108 5.49 17.52 -11.38
C HIS A 108 4.00 17.50 -10.97
N VAL A 109 3.68 16.90 -9.83
CA VAL A 109 2.31 16.88 -9.29
C VAL A 109 1.84 18.30 -8.94
N LEU A 110 2.65 19.09 -8.23
CA LEU A 110 2.30 20.47 -7.88
C LEU A 110 2.09 21.34 -9.13
N TRP A 111 2.91 21.15 -10.17
CA TRP A 111 2.72 21.84 -11.44
C TRP A 111 1.39 21.48 -12.10
N LEU A 112 1.01 20.19 -12.09
CA LEU A 112 -0.29 19.75 -12.61
C LEU A 112 -1.46 20.37 -11.83
N ILE A 113 -1.39 20.39 -10.51
CA ILE A 113 -2.45 21.00 -9.67
C ILE A 113 -2.62 22.49 -10.01
N GLU A 114 -1.51 23.19 -10.25
CA GLU A 114 -1.52 24.64 -10.51
C GLU A 114 -2.01 24.99 -11.91
N HIS A 115 -1.70 24.18 -12.94
CA HIS A 115 -1.96 24.51 -14.34
C HIS A 115 -3.09 23.68 -14.97
N HIS A 116 -3.25 22.45 -14.53
CA HIS A 116 -4.21 21.46 -15.09
C HIS A 116 -4.85 20.62 -13.98
N PRO A 117 -5.60 21.24 -13.05
CA PRO A 117 -6.19 20.51 -11.93
C PRO A 117 -7.22 19.45 -12.35
N ASP A 118 -7.73 19.53 -13.57
CA ASP A 118 -8.64 18.56 -14.22
C ASP A 118 -7.91 17.38 -14.90
N SER A 119 -6.56 17.41 -14.96
CA SER A 119 -5.78 16.39 -15.67
C SER A 119 -5.98 14.98 -15.10
N GLU A 120 -6.20 14.00 -16.00
CA GLU A 120 -6.29 12.57 -15.65
C GLU A 120 -5.03 12.03 -14.95
N LEU A 121 -3.88 12.67 -15.09
CA LEU A 121 -2.66 12.30 -14.40
C LEU A 121 -2.79 12.41 -12.88
N LEU A 122 -3.61 13.34 -12.38
CA LEU A 122 -3.72 13.64 -10.97
C LEU A 122 -4.47 12.58 -10.14
N HIS A 123 -5.37 11.81 -10.77
CA HIS A 123 -5.99 10.67 -10.09
C HIS A 123 -5.27 9.34 -10.33
N SER A 124 -4.16 9.36 -11.06
CA SER A 124 -3.34 8.18 -11.30
C SER A 124 -2.50 7.79 -10.07
N TYR A 125 -2.08 6.53 -10.00
CA TYR A 125 -1.24 6.05 -8.89
C TYR A 125 0.12 6.76 -8.78
N VAL A 126 0.64 7.29 -9.91
CA VAL A 126 1.93 8.01 -9.91
C VAL A 126 1.85 9.38 -9.24
N SER A 127 0.65 9.93 -9.07
CA SER A 127 0.40 11.21 -8.40
C SER A 127 0.03 11.06 -6.92
N ARG A 128 -0.17 9.83 -6.45
CA ARG A 128 -0.54 9.55 -5.06
C ARG A 128 0.67 9.56 -4.15
N PHE A 129 0.44 9.99 -2.93
CA PHE A 129 1.42 9.98 -1.85
C PHE A 129 0.82 9.26 -0.65
N SER A 130 1.62 8.42 0.00
CA SER A 130 1.24 7.77 1.24
C SER A 130 1.47 8.71 2.42
N LYS A 131 0.80 8.43 3.54
CA LYS A 131 0.98 9.18 4.77
C LYS A 131 2.45 9.12 5.21
N GLY A 132 3.06 10.30 5.42
CA GLY A 132 4.46 10.43 5.80
C GLY A 132 5.45 10.58 4.63
N GLU A 133 5.04 10.32 3.38
CA GLU A 133 5.90 10.61 2.21
C GLU A 133 6.08 12.11 1.97
N LEU A 134 5.07 12.92 2.29
CA LEU A 134 5.16 14.37 2.17
C LEU A 134 5.65 15.01 3.48
N ALA A 135 6.69 15.83 3.38
CA ALA A 135 7.07 16.70 4.48
C ALA A 135 5.92 17.69 4.78
N PRO A 136 5.72 18.11 6.05
CA PRO A 136 4.62 19.03 6.40
C PRO A 136 4.54 20.33 5.58
N PRO A 137 5.64 20.98 5.16
CA PRO A 137 5.57 22.14 4.27
C PRO A 137 5.01 21.79 2.88
N ASP A 138 5.42 20.64 2.32
CA ASP A 138 5.01 20.18 0.99
C ASP A 138 3.54 19.78 0.97
N TYR A 139 3.09 19.06 2.02
CA TYR A 139 1.67 18.77 2.20
C TYR A 139 0.83 20.05 2.27
N ARG A 140 1.23 21.04 3.09
CA ARG A 140 0.50 22.31 3.18
C ARG A 140 0.46 23.07 1.86
N ARG A 141 1.55 23.04 1.09
CA ARG A 141 1.60 23.66 -0.24
C ARG A 141 0.64 22.96 -1.21
N ALA A 142 0.64 21.65 -1.27
CA ALA A 142 -0.28 20.89 -2.11
C ALA A 142 -1.74 21.11 -1.72
N ALA A 143 -2.05 21.08 -0.42
CA ALA A 143 -3.39 21.33 0.09
C ALA A 143 -3.89 22.74 -0.27
N ALA A 144 -3.03 23.77 -0.13
CA ALA A 144 -3.38 25.15 -0.51
C ALA A 144 -3.61 25.27 -2.03
N LEU A 145 -2.85 24.59 -2.87
CA LEU A 145 -3.08 24.58 -4.33
C LEU A 145 -4.40 23.91 -4.69
N TRP A 146 -4.73 22.76 -4.06
CA TRP A 146 -6.01 22.09 -4.27
C TRP A 146 -7.20 22.94 -3.82
N GLU A 147 -7.09 23.62 -2.67
CA GLU A 147 -8.13 24.54 -2.21
C GLU A 147 -8.33 25.69 -3.19
N ALA A 148 -7.24 26.27 -3.72
CA ALA A 148 -7.30 27.31 -4.74
C ALA A 148 -7.91 26.79 -6.05
N ALA A 149 -7.52 25.61 -6.51
CA ALA A 149 -8.04 24.98 -7.72
C ALA A 149 -9.54 24.68 -7.61
N ALA A 150 -9.99 24.06 -6.51
CA ALA A 150 -11.40 23.80 -6.24
C ALA A 150 -12.23 25.09 -6.18
N LYS A 151 -11.68 26.16 -5.58
CA LYS A 151 -12.35 27.46 -5.53
C LYS A 151 -12.44 28.13 -6.91
N ALA A 152 -11.40 28.01 -7.74
CA ALA A 152 -11.37 28.60 -9.08
C ALA A 152 -12.28 27.85 -10.07
N ASN A 153 -12.46 26.53 -9.89
CA ASN A 153 -13.21 25.64 -10.76
C ASN A 153 -14.45 25.07 -10.02
N GLN A 154 -15.27 25.96 -9.46
CA GLN A 154 -16.45 25.56 -8.69
C GLN A 154 -17.36 24.62 -9.48
N ALA A 155 -17.75 23.52 -8.83
CA ALA A 155 -18.60 22.46 -9.42
C ALA A 155 -17.99 21.70 -10.61
N ASP A 156 -16.67 21.73 -10.77
CA ASP A 156 -15.97 20.84 -11.71
C ASP A 156 -15.69 19.49 -11.04
N ALA A 157 -16.43 18.45 -11.49
CA ALA A 157 -16.31 17.11 -10.93
C ALA A 157 -14.92 16.47 -11.14
N ALA A 158 -14.20 16.83 -12.23
CA ALA A 158 -12.88 16.29 -12.48
C ALA A 158 -11.84 16.87 -11.52
N VAL A 159 -11.92 18.17 -11.24
CA VAL A 159 -11.04 18.85 -10.27
C VAL A 159 -11.27 18.29 -8.87
N GLU A 160 -12.52 18.16 -8.44
CA GLU A 160 -12.88 17.63 -7.13
C GLU A 160 -12.48 16.15 -6.97
N TRP A 161 -12.67 15.34 -8.00
CA TRP A 161 -12.23 13.94 -8.02
C TRP A 161 -10.70 13.80 -7.92
N ASN A 162 -9.96 14.65 -8.64
CA ASN A 162 -8.51 14.66 -8.57
C ASN A 162 -7.99 15.07 -7.19
N ALA A 163 -8.61 16.08 -6.58
CA ALA A 163 -8.33 16.48 -5.21
C ALA A 163 -8.62 15.32 -4.22
N ALA A 164 -9.80 14.69 -4.34
CA ALA A 164 -10.13 13.51 -3.54
C ALA A 164 -9.04 12.43 -3.68
N SER A 165 -8.64 12.10 -4.91
CA SER A 165 -7.62 11.08 -5.18
C SER A 165 -6.26 11.42 -4.55
N PHE A 166 -5.90 12.70 -4.47
CA PHE A 166 -4.69 13.15 -3.79
C PHE A 166 -4.76 12.96 -2.27
N PHE A 167 -5.91 13.29 -1.64
CA PHE A 167 -6.07 13.22 -0.18
C PHE A 167 -6.42 11.82 0.34
N GLN A 168 -6.70 10.85 -0.51
CA GLN A 168 -7.19 9.52 -0.14
C GLN A 168 -6.43 8.87 1.02
N ASP A 169 -5.10 8.87 0.96
CA ASP A 169 -4.23 8.24 1.96
C ASP A 169 -3.58 9.26 2.92
N LEU A 170 -3.84 10.56 2.71
CA LEU A 170 -3.20 11.65 3.45
C LEU A 170 -4.11 12.26 4.52
N ASP A 171 -5.39 12.53 4.16
CA ASP A 171 -6.33 13.28 4.98
C ASP A 171 -7.76 12.81 4.75
N PRO A 172 -8.32 11.97 5.64
CA PRO A 172 -9.67 11.43 5.48
C PRO A 172 -10.78 12.48 5.46
N GLU A 173 -10.57 13.63 6.13
CA GLU A 173 -11.55 14.71 6.14
C GLU A 173 -11.60 15.44 4.79
N LEU A 174 -10.44 15.80 4.26
CA LEU A 174 -10.34 16.40 2.93
C LEU A 174 -10.79 15.40 1.84
N TYR A 175 -10.43 14.13 1.97
CA TYR A 175 -10.89 13.09 1.07
C TYR A 175 -12.41 13.02 1.01
N MET A 176 -13.07 12.95 2.17
CA MET A 176 -14.54 12.92 2.25
C MET A 176 -15.17 14.16 1.63
N ARG A 177 -14.69 15.35 1.98
CA ARG A 177 -15.18 16.63 1.47
C ARG A 177 -15.13 16.72 -0.07
N HIS A 178 -14.01 16.33 -0.67
CA HIS A 178 -13.85 16.36 -2.12
C HIS A 178 -14.67 15.28 -2.84
N LEU A 179 -14.86 14.10 -2.23
CA LEU A 179 -15.81 13.11 -2.77
C LEU A 179 -17.26 13.61 -2.73
N GLU A 180 -17.66 14.31 -1.68
CA GLU A 180 -18.98 14.95 -1.57
C GLU A 180 -19.16 16.03 -2.63
N ALA A 181 -18.16 16.88 -2.84
CA ALA A 181 -18.15 17.90 -3.87
C ALA A 181 -18.22 17.27 -5.28
N THR A 182 -17.47 16.20 -5.54
CA THR A 182 -17.55 15.44 -6.79
C THR A 182 -18.97 14.90 -7.02
N ALA A 183 -19.57 14.28 -6.00
CA ALA A 183 -20.92 13.72 -6.10
C ALA A 183 -22.01 14.79 -6.24
N ALA A 184 -21.77 16.00 -5.73
CA ALA A 184 -22.67 17.15 -5.91
C ALA A 184 -22.56 17.73 -7.31
N ALA A 185 -21.35 17.80 -7.87
CA ALA A 185 -21.09 18.29 -9.23
C ALA A 185 -21.55 17.30 -10.30
N ASP A 186 -21.29 15.99 -10.08
CA ASP A 186 -21.77 14.90 -10.94
C ASP A 186 -22.40 13.78 -10.11
N PRO A 187 -23.73 13.77 -9.95
CA PRO A 187 -24.45 12.74 -9.20
C PRO A 187 -24.36 11.32 -9.78
N ASN A 188 -23.79 11.16 -10.98
CA ASN A 188 -23.56 9.88 -11.64
C ASN A 188 -22.08 9.59 -11.85
N HIS A 189 -21.19 10.30 -11.18
CA HIS A 189 -19.75 10.15 -11.34
C HIS A 189 -19.32 8.68 -11.16
N PRO A 190 -18.71 8.05 -12.20
CA PRO A 190 -18.54 6.59 -12.24
C PRO A 190 -17.57 6.04 -11.17
N PHE A 191 -16.69 6.88 -10.64
CA PHE A 191 -15.61 6.46 -9.74
C PHE A 191 -15.74 7.01 -8.31
N ALA A 192 -16.47 8.11 -8.07
CA ALA A 192 -16.51 8.78 -6.77
C ALA A 192 -17.58 8.24 -5.82
N LEU A 193 -18.75 7.82 -6.34
CA LEU A 193 -19.91 7.48 -5.50
C LEU A 193 -19.68 6.26 -4.62
N ARG A 194 -18.94 5.27 -5.11
CA ARG A 194 -18.62 4.06 -4.34
C ARG A 194 -17.62 4.33 -3.23
N PRO A 195 -16.46 5.00 -3.47
CA PRO A 195 -15.57 5.41 -2.39
C PRO A 195 -16.24 6.28 -1.33
N LEU A 196 -17.07 7.24 -1.73
CA LEU A 196 -17.83 8.07 -0.79
C LEU A 196 -18.74 7.22 0.11
N ALA A 197 -19.51 6.31 -0.49
CA ALA A 197 -20.40 5.42 0.24
C ALA A 197 -19.63 4.52 1.23
N PHE A 198 -18.47 4.00 0.83
CA PHE A 198 -17.60 3.15 1.65
C PHE A 198 -17.00 3.95 2.80
N LEU A 199 -16.49 5.15 2.52
CA LEU A 199 -15.94 6.02 3.55
C LEU A 199 -17.00 6.39 4.60
N TYR A 200 -18.21 6.73 4.18
CA TYR A 200 -19.32 6.95 5.09
C TYR A 200 -19.63 5.73 5.96
N ALA A 201 -19.78 4.56 5.32
CA ALA A 201 -20.12 3.32 6.02
C ALA A 201 -19.08 2.94 7.08
N LEU A 202 -17.79 3.01 6.73
CA LEU A 202 -16.69 2.71 7.65
C LEU A 202 -16.61 3.73 8.78
N SER A 203 -16.68 5.03 8.47
CA SER A 203 -16.60 6.10 9.49
C SER A 203 -17.72 5.96 10.54
N ILE A 204 -18.93 5.59 10.14
CA ILE A 204 -20.05 5.36 11.08
C ILE A 204 -19.77 4.17 12.01
N LEU A 205 -19.15 3.12 11.51
CA LEU A 205 -18.84 1.93 12.31
C LEU A 205 -17.66 2.16 13.27
N GLU A 206 -16.66 2.89 12.84
CA GLU A 206 -15.47 3.22 13.64
C GLU A 206 -15.76 4.22 14.79
N ARG A 207 -16.85 4.97 14.70
CA ARG A 207 -17.23 6.00 15.68
C ARG A 207 -16.15 7.08 15.89
N GLY A 208 -15.34 7.30 14.87
CA GLY A 208 -14.28 8.32 14.85
C GLY A 208 -14.83 9.75 14.65
N PRO A 209 -13.94 10.74 14.47
CA PRO A 209 -14.31 12.14 14.28
C PRO A 209 -15.29 12.39 13.13
N LEU A 210 -15.18 11.59 12.05
CA LEU A 210 -16.03 11.71 10.86
C LEU A 210 -17.38 11.02 10.99
N ALA A 211 -17.63 10.24 12.07
CA ALA A 211 -18.85 9.41 12.18
C ALA A 211 -20.15 10.22 12.10
N SER A 212 -20.22 11.35 12.78
CA SER A 212 -21.40 12.20 12.78
C SER A 212 -21.64 12.86 11.42
N HIS A 213 -20.58 13.32 10.77
CA HIS A 213 -20.63 13.90 9.44
C HIS A 213 -21.06 12.84 8.40
N ALA A 214 -20.45 11.67 8.41
CA ALA A 214 -20.78 10.55 7.54
C ALA A 214 -22.25 10.09 7.72
N GLN A 215 -22.72 10.03 8.97
CA GLN A 215 -24.10 9.70 9.25
C GLN A 215 -25.06 10.77 8.68
N ALA A 216 -24.78 12.05 8.90
CA ALA A 216 -25.56 13.14 8.34
C ALA A 216 -25.57 13.12 6.79
N GLY A 217 -24.42 12.85 6.16
CA GLY A 217 -24.29 12.70 4.71
C GLY A 217 -25.17 11.58 4.15
N LEU A 218 -25.14 10.38 4.76
CA LEU A 218 -26.02 9.28 4.35
C LEU A 218 -27.50 9.60 4.60
N GLU A 219 -27.85 10.23 5.74
CA GLU A 219 -29.25 10.62 6.01
C GLU A 219 -29.76 11.66 5.03
N ALA A 220 -28.92 12.58 4.59
CA ALA A 220 -29.29 13.59 3.59
C ALA A 220 -29.29 13.05 2.15
N SER A 221 -28.55 11.97 1.89
CA SER A 221 -28.34 11.45 0.54
C SER A 221 -29.67 11.05 -0.12
N ARG A 222 -29.83 11.48 -1.37
CA ARG A 222 -30.88 11.04 -2.30
C ARG A 222 -30.29 10.32 -3.51
N ASN A 223 -29.02 9.96 -3.45
CA ASN A 223 -28.35 9.22 -4.50
C ASN A 223 -28.48 7.71 -4.21
N MET A 224 -29.18 6.99 -5.10
CA MET A 224 -29.42 5.56 -4.96
C MET A 224 -28.12 4.76 -4.92
N TRP A 225 -27.10 5.15 -5.72
CA TRP A 225 -25.82 4.47 -5.77
C TRP A 225 -25.03 4.64 -4.47
N VAL A 226 -25.04 5.83 -3.87
CA VAL A 226 -24.40 6.06 -2.57
C VAL A 226 -25.06 5.21 -1.49
N LEU A 227 -26.40 5.23 -1.41
CA LEU A 227 -27.13 4.47 -0.40
C LEU A 227 -26.96 2.95 -0.55
N SER A 228 -27.04 2.42 -1.78
CA SER A 228 -26.88 0.98 -2.03
C SER A 228 -25.47 0.49 -1.79
N ASN A 229 -24.44 1.25 -2.19
CA ASN A 229 -23.05 0.89 -1.92
C ASN A 229 -22.72 1.00 -0.42
N ALA A 230 -23.26 1.96 0.31
CA ALA A 230 -23.11 2.03 1.77
C ALA A 230 -23.78 0.82 2.46
N ALA A 231 -25.00 0.44 2.02
CA ALA A 231 -25.67 -0.75 2.52
C ALA A 231 -24.84 -2.01 2.26
N TYR A 232 -24.31 -2.16 1.05
CA TYR A 232 -23.43 -3.29 0.69
C TYR A 232 -22.20 -3.35 1.59
N MET A 233 -21.49 -2.22 1.80
CA MET A 233 -20.29 -2.18 2.64
C MET A 233 -20.63 -2.54 4.09
N LEU A 234 -21.72 -1.99 4.64
CA LEU A 234 -22.16 -2.29 6.01
C LEU A 234 -22.50 -3.78 6.17
N GLN A 235 -23.19 -4.39 5.19
CA GLN A 235 -23.47 -5.83 5.19
C GLN A 235 -22.18 -6.65 5.09
N SER A 236 -21.26 -6.24 4.25
CA SER A 236 -19.94 -6.90 4.13
C SER A 236 -19.18 -6.88 5.45
N GLN A 237 -19.16 -5.74 6.15
CA GLN A 237 -18.56 -5.62 7.49
C GLN A 237 -19.26 -6.49 8.53
N TYR A 238 -20.60 -6.55 8.52
CA TYR A 238 -21.33 -7.48 9.36
C TYR A 238 -20.91 -8.93 9.09
N ASN A 239 -20.90 -9.35 7.83
CA ASN A 239 -20.53 -10.70 7.43
C ASN A 239 -19.11 -11.07 7.88
N GLN A 240 -18.14 -10.15 7.75
CA GLN A 240 -16.77 -10.34 8.22
C GLN A 240 -16.71 -10.51 9.76
N THR A 241 -17.48 -9.72 10.50
CA THR A 241 -17.53 -9.83 11.97
C THR A 241 -18.19 -11.11 12.44
N VAL A 242 -19.20 -11.63 11.73
CA VAL A 242 -19.79 -12.95 11.97
C VAL A 242 -18.77 -14.06 11.74
N GLN A 243 -18.02 -14.02 10.64
CA GLN A 243 -16.96 -15.01 10.34
C GLN A 243 -15.87 -15.04 11.42
N ARG A 244 -15.57 -13.89 12.03
CA ARG A 244 -14.60 -13.78 13.14
C ARG A 244 -15.17 -14.14 14.49
N GLY A 245 -16.45 -14.56 14.57
CA GLY A 245 -17.12 -14.92 15.83
C GLY A 245 -17.50 -13.73 16.72
N ALA A 246 -17.42 -12.50 16.22
CA ALA A 246 -17.75 -11.27 16.95
C ALA A 246 -18.71 -10.39 16.16
N PRO A 247 -19.98 -10.83 15.94
CA PRO A 247 -20.92 -10.13 15.08
C PRO A 247 -21.19 -8.70 15.54
N ASN A 248 -21.26 -7.76 14.61
CA ASN A 248 -21.63 -6.38 14.83
C ASN A 248 -23.08 -6.13 14.34
N PRO A 249 -24.12 -6.30 15.20
CA PRO A 249 -25.51 -6.18 14.77
C PRO A 249 -25.87 -4.78 14.26
N ARG A 250 -25.19 -3.74 14.75
CA ARG A 250 -25.39 -2.37 14.26
C ARG A 250 -25.07 -2.23 12.76
N ALA A 251 -24.03 -2.94 12.28
CA ALA A 251 -23.70 -2.93 10.87
C ALA A 251 -24.84 -3.51 10.02
N ALA A 252 -25.49 -4.61 10.46
CA ALA A 252 -26.64 -5.19 9.79
C ALA A 252 -27.87 -4.28 9.80
N GLU A 253 -28.16 -3.64 10.93
CA GLU A 253 -29.27 -2.70 11.07
C GLU A 253 -29.13 -1.50 10.12
N LEU A 254 -27.91 -0.93 10.07
CA LEU A 254 -27.62 0.20 9.19
C LEU A 254 -27.65 -0.23 7.71
N ALA A 255 -27.17 -1.44 7.39
CA ALA A 255 -27.22 -2.00 6.05
C ALA A 255 -28.66 -2.11 5.56
N GLU A 256 -29.56 -2.67 6.36
CA GLU A 256 -30.98 -2.78 6.04
C GLU A 256 -31.64 -1.40 5.88
N ARG A 257 -31.34 -0.48 6.78
CA ARG A 257 -31.89 0.88 6.75
C ARG A 257 -31.53 1.60 5.44
N TYR A 258 -30.27 1.59 5.05
CA TYR A 258 -29.84 2.30 3.84
C TYR A 258 -30.26 1.55 2.57
N PHE A 259 -30.35 0.23 2.61
CA PHE A 259 -30.95 -0.55 1.52
C PHE A 259 -32.42 -0.16 1.28
N LEU A 260 -33.25 -0.09 2.32
CA LEU A 260 -34.66 0.30 2.18
C LEU A 260 -34.80 1.71 1.62
N ARG A 261 -33.92 2.63 1.99
CA ARG A 261 -33.88 3.98 1.42
C ARG A 261 -33.47 3.98 -0.05
N ALA A 262 -32.45 3.20 -0.42
CA ALA A 262 -32.06 3.03 -1.81
C ALA A 262 -33.18 2.42 -2.64
N LYS A 263 -33.89 1.40 -2.11
CA LYS A 263 -35.04 0.74 -2.74
C LYS A 263 -36.22 1.66 -2.93
N ALA A 264 -36.42 2.63 -2.04
CA ALA A 264 -37.44 3.66 -2.21
C ALA A 264 -37.18 4.59 -3.41
N LEU A 265 -35.89 4.74 -3.81
CA LEU A 265 -35.47 5.50 -4.98
C LEU A 265 -35.47 4.66 -6.27
N ASP A 266 -35.16 3.37 -6.16
CA ASP A 266 -35.29 2.38 -7.25
C ASP A 266 -35.91 1.09 -6.75
N PRO A 267 -37.27 0.91 -6.96
CA PRO A 267 -37.98 -0.29 -6.55
C PRO A 267 -37.47 -1.60 -7.16
N LYS A 268 -36.71 -1.55 -8.25
CA LYS A 268 -36.14 -2.73 -8.92
C LYS A 268 -34.86 -3.25 -8.28
N LEU A 269 -34.33 -2.55 -7.27
CA LEU A 269 -33.11 -2.96 -6.58
C LEU A 269 -33.27 -4.36 -5.98
N ASP A 270 -32.37 -5.25 -6.37
CA ASP A 270 -32.35 -6.61 -5.83
C ASP A 270 -31.66 -6.63 -4.44
N ARG A 271 -32.43 -7.10 -3.45
CA ARG A 271 -31.94 -7.21 -2.08
C ARG A 271 -30.75 -8.15 -1.95
N GLN A 272 -30.76 -9.28 -2.65
CA GLN A 272 -29.72 -10.27 -2.53
C GLN A 272 -28.37 -9.80 -3.15
N ALA A 273 -28.46 -8.99 -4.20
CA ALA A 273 -27.29 -8.37 -4.80
C ALA A 273 -26.65 -7.31 -3.90
N ILE A 274 -27.44 -6.56 -3.12
CA ILE A 274 -26.95 -5.49 -2.25
C ILE A 274 -26.65 -5.99 -0.82
N LEU A 275 -27.48 -6.88 -0.29
CA LEU A 275 -27.32 -7.45 1.05
C LEU A 275 -27.13 -8.97 0.96
N PRO A 276 -26.00 -9.46 0.42
CA PRO A 276 -25.77 -10.89 0.31
C PRO A 276 -25.74 -11.49 1.72
N GLN A 277 -26.62 -12.45 1.98
CA GLN A 277 -26.55 -13.23 3.20
C GLN A 277 -25.35 -14.17 3.13
N LEU A 278 -24.76 -14.45 4.29
CA LEU A 278 -23.80 -15.54 4.40
C LEU A 278 -24.54 -16.85 4.15
N ASP A 279 -24.48 -17.33 2.92
CA ASP A 279 -24.88 -18.69 2.60
C ASP A 279 -23.83 -19.64 3.19
N ALA A 280 -24.27 -20.57 4.00
CA ALA A 280 -23.40 -21.54 4.65
C ALA A 280 -22.62 -22.38 3.60
N GLU A 281 -23.23 -22.69 2.46
CA GLU A 281 -22.61 -23.42 1.36
C GLU A 281 -21.56 -22.55 0.64
N VAL A 282 -21.86 -21.26 0.37
CA VAL A 282 -20.92 -20.30 -0.22
C VAL A 282 -19.76 -20.05 0.71
N THR A 283 -20.01 -19.93 2.03
CA THR A 283 -18.97 -19.74 3.04
C THR A 283 -18.09 -20.99 3.14
N ALA A 284 -18.66 -22.18 3.11
CA ALA A 284 -17.92 -23.45 3.11
C ALA A 284 -17.08 -23.60 1.83
N HIS A 285 -17.65 -23.27 0.67
CA HIS A 285 -16.93 -23.32 -0.61
C HIS A 285 -15.80 -22.28 -0.69
N ALA A 286 -16.03 -21.06 -0.22
CA ALA A 286 -14.99 -20.02 -0.13
C ALA A 286 -13.84 -20.49 0.77
N ARG A 287 -14.14 -21.05 1.95
CA ARG A 287 -13.16 -21.60 2.87
C ARG A 287 -12.41 -22.79 2.29
N GLU A 288 -13.08 -23.68 1.58
CA GLU A 288 -12.44 -24.79 0.88
C GLU A 288 -11.50 -24.31 -0.23
N THR A 289 -11.93 -23.29 -0.99
CA THR A 289 -11.11 -22.64 -2.03
C THR A 289 -9.89 -21.97 -1.42
N GLU A 290 -10.04 -21.26 -0.31
CA GLU A 290 -8.93 -20.64 0.43
C GLU A 290 -7.96 -21.69 0.96
N LEU A 291 -8.46 -22.76 1.58
CA LEU A 291 -7.64 -23.88 2.07
C LEU A 291 -6.92 -24.61 0.93
N ARG A 292 -7.54 -24.70 -0.23
CA ARG A 292 -6.92 -25.27 -1.42
C ARG A 292 -5.81 -24.36 -1.95
N ALA A 293 -6.07 -23.07 -2.08
CA ALA A 293 -5.08 -22.08 -2.50
C ALA A 293 -3.89 -22.06 -1.54
N GLU A 294 -4.14 -22.14 -0.23
CA GLU A 294 -3.08 -22.23 0.79
C GLU A 294 -2.26 -23.53 0.63
N ARG A 295 -2.89 -24.68 0.45
CA ARG A 295 -2.17 -25.95 0.19
C ARG A 295 -1.35 -25.88 -1.08
N ASP A 296 -1.90 -25.33 -2.17
CA ASP A 296 -1.21 -25.16 -3.44
C ASP A 296 -0.02 -24.17 -3.30
N PHE A 297 -0.20 -23.12 -2.51
CA PHE A 297 0.89 -22.20 -2.16
C PHE A 297 1.98 -22.93 -1.36
N GLN A 298 1.62 -23.68 -0.33
CA GLN A 298 2.57 -24.42 0.51
C GLN A 298 3.36 -25.45 -0.30
N ALA A 299 2.72 -26.20 -1.19
CA ALA A 299 3.39 -27.15 -2.08
C ALA A 299 4.39 -26.46 -3.03
N ARG A 300 4.01 -25.29 -3.58
CA ARG A 300 4.90 -24.50 -4.43
C ARG A 300 6.01 -23.81 -3.64
N ALA A 301 5.74 -23.41 -2.40
CA ALA A 301 6.71 -22.79 -1.51
C ALA A 301 7.89 -23.71 -1.20
N GLU A 302 7.68 -25.00 -1.01
CA GLU A 302 8.77 -25.99 -0.81
C GLU A 302 9.71 -26.04 -2.02
N ALA A 303 9.16 -26.04 -3.23
CA ALA A 303 9.95 -26.00 -4.45
C ALA A 303 10.67 -24.62 -4.61
N ALA A 304 10.04 -23.52 -4.16
CA ALA A 304 10.63 -22.19 -4.20
C ALA A 304 11.78 -22.03 -3.20
N ILE A 305 11.71 -22.62 -2.01
CA ILE A 305 12.80 -22.64 -1.02
C ILE A 305 14.09 -23.21 -1.62
N ALA A 306 13.98 -24.30 -2.37
CA ALA A 306 15.14 -24.92 -3.03
C ALA A 306 15.77 -24.01 -4.11
N LYS A 307 14.99 -23.10 -4.69
CA LYS A 307 15.41 -22.16 -5.73
C LYS A 307 15.91 -20.83 -5.18
N ILE A 308 15.80 -20.57 -3.87
CA ILE A 308 16.33 -19.33 -3.28
C ILE A 308 17.83 -19.25 -3.61
N ARG A 309 18.21 -18.19 -4.32
CA ARG A 309 19.61 -17.88 -4.59
C ARG A 309 20.27 -17.45 -3.29
N ARG A 310 21.21 -18.27 -2.79
CA ARG A 310 22.00 -17.97 -1.58
C ARG A 310 23.45 -17.82 -1.96
N LEU A 311 23.96 -16.59 -1.84
CA LEU A 311 25.34 -16.27 -2.20
C LEU A 311 26.28 -16.66 -1.07
N PRO A 312 27.46 -17.24 -1.39
CA PRO A 312 28.51 -17.49 -0.42
C PRO A 312 29.17 -16.18 0.01
N VAL A 313 29.90 -16.21 1.11
CA VAL A 313 30.59 -15.04 1.69
C VAL A 313 31.55 -14.38 0.68
N GLU A 314 32.14 -15.17 -0.22
CA GLU A 314 33.07 -14.74 -1.26
C GLU A 314 32.43 -13.86 -2.35
N ALA A 315 31.12 -13.84 -2.43
CA ALA A 315 30.39 -12.95 -3.33
C ALA A 315 30.38 -11.48 -2.84
N PHE A 316 30.90 -11.22 -1.65
CA PHE A 316 30.95 -9.91 -0.99
C PHE A 316 32.39 -9.55 -0.65
N PRO A 317 33.21 -9.16 -1.65
CA PRO A 317 34.65 -8.88 -1.47
C PRO A 317 34.93 -7.70 -0.56
N GLU A 318 33.94 -6.84 -0.31
CA GLU A 318 33.99 -5.71 0.61
C GLU A 318 34.01 -6.11 2.08
N LEU A 319 33.64 -7.34 2.42
CA LEU A 319 33.59 -7.81 3.82
C LEU A 319 35.00 -7.92 4.40
N PRO A 320 35.22 -7.36 5.60
CA PRO A 320 36.51 -7.51 6.31
C PRO A 320 36.81 -8.99 6.59
N PRO A 321 38.09 -9.37 6.57
CA PRO A 321 38.52 -10.78 6.75
C PRO A 321 38.00 -11.43 8.03
N VAL A 322 37.89 -10.67 9.14
CA VAL A 322 37.35 -11.17 10.42
C VAL A 322 35.88 -11.45 10.32
N VAL A 323 35.10 -10.50 9.81
CA VAL A 323 33.62 -10.66 9.60
C VAL A 323 33.35 -11.83 8.67
N ALA A 324 34.08 -11.89 7.53
CA ALA A 324 33.99 -13.00 6.58
C ALA A 324 34.33 -14.34 7.22
N GLY A 325 35.34 -14.38 8.10
CA GLY A 325 35.75 -15.56 8.86
C GLY A 325 34.64 -16.07 9.80
N VAL A 326 33.97 -15.17 10.52
CA VAL A 326 32.86 -15.50 11.40
C VAL A 326 31.66 -16.05 10.60
N LEU A 327 31.34 -15.44 9.46
CA LEU A 327 30.25 -15.89 8.59
C LEU A 327 30.53 -17.28 7.99
N ARG A 328 31.77 -17.54 7.56
CA ARG A 328 32.17 -18.87 7.07
C ARG A 328 32.09 -19.95 8.16
N ALA A 329 32.58 -19.64 9.36
CA ALA A 329 32.50 -20.56 10.49
C ALA A 329 31.05 -20.95 10.85
N ARG A 330 30.10 -20.08 10.56
CA ARG A 330 28.66 -20.32 10.70
C ARG A 330 28.02 -21.02 9.49
N ASN A 331 28.75 -21.34 8.44
CA ASN A 331 28.25 -21.81 7.14
C ASN A 331 27.20 -20.85 6.53
N CYS A 332 27.38 -19.58 6.73
CA CYS A 332 26.47 -18.52 6.33
C CYS A 332 26.41 -18.35 4.81
N ARG A 333 25.22 -18.25 4.28
CA ARG A 333 24.95 -17.85 2.88
C ARG A 333 23.93 -16.73 2.89
N ALA A 334 24.17 -15.67 2.13
CA ALA A 334 23.24 -14.52 2.05
C ALA A 334 22.12 -14.81 1.05
N PRO A 335 20.86 -14.97 1.51
CA PRO A 335 19.73 -15.19 0.62
C PRO A 335 19.43 -13.91 -0.16
N GLN A 336 19.13 -14.05 -1.46
CA GLN A 336 18.93 -12.93 -2.37
C GLN A 336 17.45 -12.78 -2.73
N PRO A 337 16.91 -11.55 -2.71
CA PRO A 337 15.56 -11.34 -3.21
C PRO A 337 15.46 -11.69 -4.69
N SER A 338 14.31 -12.20 -5.10
CA SER A 338 14.06 -12.66 -6.47
C SER A 338 14.05 -11.53 -7.50
N SER A 339 13.86 -10.29 -7.04
CA SER A 339 13.80 -9.09 -7.88
C SER A 339 15.17 -8.49 -8.24
N GLY A 340 16.28 -9.00 -7.69
CA GLY A 340 17.57 -8.34 -7.79
C GLY A 340 18.59 -9.00 -8.71
N GLY A 341 19.45 -8.18 -9.36
CA GLY A 341 20.60 -8.62 -10.14
C GLY A 341 21.94 -8.54 -9.36
N VAL A 342 22.14 -7.47 -8.59
CA VAL A 342 23.35 -7.24 -7.78
C VAL A 342 23.25 -7.98 -6.43
N PRO A 343 24.39 -8.41 -5.83
CA PRO A 343 24.40 -8.99 -4.50
C PRO A 343 23.80 -8.04 -3.46
N ARG A 344 22.91 -8.55 -2.61
CA ARG A 344 22.19 -7.82 -1.55
C ARG A 344 22.28 -8.57 -0.22
N ASN A 345 21.73 -7.99 0.83
CA ASN A 345 21.62 -8.58 2.16
C ASN A 345 22.94 -8.73 2.92
N VAL A 346 23.94 -7.98 2.46
CA VAL A 346 25.16 -7.63 3.21
C VAL A 346 25.31 -6.13 3.08
N ILE A 347 25.21 -5.41 4.18
CA ILE A 347 25.21 -3.94 4.18
C ILE A 347 26.19 -3.37 5.21
N ARG A 348 26.70 -2.17 4.92
CA ARG A 348 27.57 -1.42 5.81
C ARG A 348 26.86 -0.16 6.28
N GLY A 349 27.00 0.19 7.56
CA GLY A 349 26.42 1.40 8.13
C GLY A 349 26.87 1.65 9.55
N GLU A 350 26.50 2.79 10.10
CA GLU A 350 26.78 3.17 11.49
C GLU A 350 25.67 2.64 12.40
N PHE A 351 25.61 1.33 12.61
CA PHE A 351 24.44 0.69 13.26
C PHE A 351 24.45 0.73 14.78
N PHE A 352 25.59 0.95 15.41
CA PHE A 352 25.73 0.91 16.87
C PHE A 352 26.01 2.27 17.50
N ALA A 353 26.71 3.13 16.77
CA ALA A 353 26.99 4.50 17.18
C ALA A 353 27.39 5.35 15.98
N LYS A 354 27.18 6.65 16.08
CA LYS A 354 27.60 7.62 15.08
C LYS A 354 29.11 7.61 14.87
N GLY A 355 29.54 7.53 13.62
CA GLY A 355 30.96 7.49 13.24
C GLY A 355 31.61 6.09 13.35
N GLU A 356 30.89 5.09 13.84
CA GLU A 356 31.37 3.71 13.98
C GLU A 356 30.72 2.81 12.91
N ALA A 357 31.45 2.56 11.83
CA ALA A 357 30.96 1.70 10.75
C ALA A 357 30.99 0.22 11.17
N GLY A 358 29.82 -0.41 11.04
CA GLY A 358 29.61 -1.84 11.26
C GLY A 358 28.98 -2.51 10.04
N TRP A 359 28.58 -3.76 10.20
CA TRP A 359 28.00 -4.58 9.14
C TRP A 359 26.70 -5.23 9.61
N ALA A 360 25.76 -5.38 8.69
CA ALA A 360 24.57 -6.22 8.93
C ALA A 360 24.40 -7.20 7.77
N VAL A 361 24.01 -8.43 8.10
CA VAL A 361 23.97 -9.56 7.16
C VAL A 361 22.73 -10.41 7.41
N LEU A 362 21.99 -10.74 6.35
CA LEU A 362 21.08 -11.86 6.38
C LEU A 362 21.84 -13.15 6.13
N CYS A 363 21.88 -14.00 7.13
CA CYS A 363 22.65 -15.24 7.13
C CYS A 363 21.70 -16.44 7.17
N SER A 364 21.53 -17.13 6.03
CA SER A 364 20.73 -18.35 5.93
C SER A 364 21.59 -19.59 6.10
N VAL A 365 21.16 -20.47 7.02
CA VAL A 365 21.72 -21.81 7.26
C VAL A 365 20.55 -22.80 7.38
N ASN A 366 20.56 -23.83 6.58
CA ASN A 366 19.51 -24.86 6.58
C ASN A 366 18.07 -24.27 6.44
N ASN A 367 17.90 -23.35 5.48
CA ASN A 367 16.63 -22.62 5.22
C ASN A 367 16.11 -21.79 6.40
N ARG A 368 17.00 -21.39 7.30
CA ARG A 368 16.70 -20.51 8.41
C ARG A 368 17.63 -19.32 8.38
N THR A 369 17.08 -18.13 8.25
CA THR A 369 17.82 -16.88 8.14
C THR A 369 17.84 -16.11 9.46
N ALA A 370 19.04 -15.72 9.89
CA ALA A 370 19.26 -14.77 10.98
C ALA A 370 19.68 -13.41 10.40
N LEU A 371 19.18 -12.32 10.96
CA LEU A 371 19.74 -10.98 10.81
C LEU A 371 20.81 -10.79 11.86
N ILE A 372 22.06 -10.61 11.41
CA ILE A 372 23.24 -10.54 12.28
C ILE A 372 23.88 -9.17 12.09
N ALA A 373 24.25 -8.48 13.17
CA ALA A 373 24.93 -7.19 13.15
C ALA A 373 26.30 -7.25 13.84
N PHE A 374 27.32 -6.76 13.15
CA PHE A 374 28.69 -6.63 13.63
C PHE A 374 28.99 -5.16 13.95
N ARG A 375 29.59 -4.89 15.11
CA ARG A 375 29.89 -3.53 15.57
C ARG A 375 30.94 -2.83 14.69
N ASN A 376 31.92 -3.59 14.24
CA ASN A 376 33.03 -3.08 13.43
C ASN A 376 33.70 -4.21 12.62
N ASP A 377 34.72 -3.85 11.88
CA ASP A 377 35.48 -4.75 10.99
C ASP A 377 36.23 -5.89 11.73
N ARG A 378 36.35 -5.84 13.04
CA ARG A 378 37.08 -6.83 13.89
C ARG A 378 36.14 -7.60 14.84
N ASP A 379 34.83 -7.40 14.75
CA ASP A 379 33.87 -8.04 15.64
C ASP A 379 33.82 -9.55 15.37
N THR A 380 34.08 -10.35 16.39
CA THR A 380 34.03 -11.82 16.36
C THR A 380 32.77 -12.38 17.01
N ASN A 381 31.98 -11.53 17.68
CA ASN A 381 30.78 -11.93 18.41
C ASN A 381 29.58 -11.04 18.05
N PRO A 382 29.06 -11.11 16.83
CA PRO A 382 27.97 -10.26 16.38
C PRO A 382 26.66 -10.54 17.10
N ASP A 383 25.85 -9.50 17.22
CA ASP A 383 24.48 -9.58 17.74
C ASP A 383 23.57 -10.27 16.72
N THR A 384 22.66 -11.12 17.19
CA THR A 384 21.57 -11.66 16.37
C THR A 384 20.28 -10.94 16.72
N LEU A 385 19.71 -10.21 15.76
CA LEU A 385 18.53 -9.38 15.95
C LEU A 385 17.24 -10.19 15.88
N THR A 386 17.16 -11.04 14.87
CA THR A 386 16.00 -11.90 14.64
C THR A 386 16.40 -13.15 13.85
N THR A 387 15.56 -14.19 13.96
CA THR A 387 15.68 -15.43 13.18
C THR A 387 14.30 -15.85 12.69
N GLY A 388 14.23 -16.37 11.47
CA GLY A 388 12.99 -16.88 10.90
C GLY A 388 13.28 -17.94 9.83
N GLU A 389 12.28 -18.65 9.39
CA GLU A 389 12.41 -19.60 8.28
C GLU A 389 12.42 -18.83 6.96
N ASP A 390 13.21 -19.29 5.99
CA ASP A 390 13.28 -18.64 4.66
C ASP A 390 11.91 -18.66 3.97
N ARG A 391 11.07 -19.66 4.28
CA ARG A 391 9.69 -19.78 3.79
C ARG A 391 8.79 -18.61 4.18
N ASP A 392 9.02 -18.02 5.35
CA ASP A 392 8.20 -16.92 5.88
C ASP A 392 8.33 -15.64 5.05
N HIS A 393 9.36 -15.58 4.19
CA HIS A 393 9.62 -14.46 3.29
C HIS A 393 9.45 -14.82 1.81
N LEU A 394 8.68 -15.87 1.53
CA LEU A 394 8.23 -16.19 0.18
C LEU A 394 6.93 -15.47 -0.13
N GLN A 395 6.80 -14.99 -1.37
CA GLN A 395 5.55 -14.42 -1.86
C GLN A 395 5.36 -14.73 -3.35
N GLY A 396 4.11 -14.70 -3.81
CA GLY A 396 3.80 -14.72 -5.23
C GLY A 396 4.33 -13.48 -5.92
N LEU A 397 5.16 -13.67 -6.92
CA LEU A 397 5.67 -12.59 -7.77
C LEU A 397 4.74 -12.35 -8.96
N ASP A 398 4.13 -13.41 -9.44
CA ASP A 398 3.07 -13.45 -10.44
C ASP A 398 2.20 -14.71 -10.23
N ALA A 399 1.31 -15.02 -11.18
CA ALA A 399 0.39 -16.15 -11.08
C ALA A 399 1.09 -17.50 -10.85
N ASP A 400 2.30 -17.67 -11.42
CA ASP A 400 2.99 -18.97 -11.45
C ASP A 400 4.29 -19.01 -10.64
N HIS A 401 4.81 -17.84 -10.24
CA HIS A 401 6.11 -17.73 -9.58
C HIS A 401 6.00 -17.29 -8.14
N ILE A 402 6.66 -18.05 -7.27
CA ILE A 402 6.91 -17.70 -5.87
C ILE A 402 8.40 -17.41 -5.73
N GLY A 403 8.74 -16.31 -5.05
CA GLY A 403 10.11 -15.89 -4.85
C GLY A 403 10.40 -15.38 -3.44
N TYR A 404 11.67 -15.38 -3.10
CA TYR A 404 12.16 -14.82 -1.84
C TYR A 404 12.18 -13.29 -1.91
N SER A 405 11.64 -12.63 -0.90
CA SER A 405 11.36 -11.20 -0.92
C SER A 405 11.84 -10.45 0.33
N ARG A 406 12.81 -10.99 1.06
CA ARG A 406 13.41 -10.29 2.20
C ARG A 406 14.66 -9.53 1.77
N GLU A 407 14.76 -8.27 2.20
CA GLU A 407 15.92 -7.41 1.95
C GLU A 407 16.19 -6.55 3.17
N ILE A 408 17.48 -6.25 3.43
CA ILE A 408 17.89 -5.29 4.47
C ILE A 408 18.58 -4.09 3.84
N THR A 409 18.32 -2.90 4.40
CA THR A 409 18.94 -1.64 4.01
C THR A 409 19.35 -0.82 5.22
N ALA A 410 20.42 0.00 5.06
CA ALA A 410 20.78 0.98 6.08
C ALA A 410 19.90 2.22 5.92
N VAL A 411 19.23 2.63 7.00
CA VAL A 411 18.28 3.75 6.98
C VAL A 411 18.62 4.81 8.00
N GLY A 412 18.45 6.07 7.63
CA GLY A 412 18.73 7.21 8.49
C GLY A 412 17.47 7.72 9.24
N ARG A 413 17.69 8.86 9.92
CA ARG A 413 16.67 9.52 10.74
C ARG A 413 15.39 9.82 9.98
N ASP A 414 15.48 10.31 8.75
CA ASP A 414 14.30 10.77 8.00
C ASP A 414 13.38 9.59 7.65
N PHE A 415 13.94 8.44 7.28
CA PHE A 415 13.19 7.21 7.07
C PHE A 415 12.47 6.78 8.36
N ILE A 416 13.20 6.63 9.47
CA ILE A 416 12.66 6.15 10.75
C ILE A 416 11.55 7.08 11.25
N MET A 417 11.81 8.39 11.27
CA MET A 417 10.83 9.38 11.72
C MET A 417 9.65 9.53 10.75
N GLY A 418 9.89 9.30 9.45
CA GLY A 418 8.84 9.27 8.43
C GLY A 418 7.84 8.15 8.71
N HIS A 419 8.31 6.94 8.92
CA HIS A 419 7.46 5.77 9.21
C HIS A 419 6.77 5.88 10.57
N TYR A 420 7.46 6.36 11.60
CA TYR A 420 6.82 6.63 12.89
C TYR A 420 5.65 7.62 12.78
N ARG A 421 5.80 8.71 12.01
CA ARG A 421 4.70 9.66 11.77
C ARG A 421 3.55 9.08 10.96
N ALA A 422 3.87 8.21 10.00
CA ALA A 422 2.88 7.62 9.11
C ALA A 422 2.06 6.52 9.78
N TYR A 423 2.72 5.64 10.52
CA TYR A 423 2.13 4.40 11.03
C TYR A 423 2.06 4.31 12.56
N GLY A 424 2.68 5.25 13.28
CA GLY A 424 2.76 5.18 14.74
C GLY A 424 3.74 4.13 15.23
N GLY A 425 3.41 3.44 16.32
CA GLY A 425 4.28 2.45 16.95
C GLY A 425 5.05 3.00 18.15
N PRO A 426 6.10 2.31 18.63
CA PRO A 426 6.94 2.80 19.69
C PRO A 426 7.62 4.12 19.33
N GLU A 427 7.62 5.09 20.24
CA GLU A 427 8.31 6.35 20.02
C GLU A 427 9.82 6.11 19.80
N PRO A 428 10.38 6.52 18.66
CA PRO A 428 11.81 6.33 18.41
C PRO A 428 12.65 7.14 19.40
N PRO A 429 13.79 6.57 19.87
CA PRO A 429 14.77 7.34 20.63
C PRO A 429 15.37 8.45 19.74
N PRO A 430 16.20 9.35 20.29
CA PRO A 430 16.97 10.28 19.47
C PRO A 430 17.80 9.52 18.42
N ILE A 431 17.48 9.75 17.14
CA ILE A 431 18.14 9.09 16.02
C ILE A 431 19.35 9.92 15.57
N ASP A 432 20.54 9.39 15.77
CA ASP A 432 21.83 10.03 15.44
C ASP A 432 22.77 9.16 14.59
N HIS A 433 22.42 7.90 14.38
CA HIS A 433 23.12 6.94 13.51
C HIS A 433 22.12 6.13 12.66
N HIS A 434 22.58 5.14 11.90
CA HIS A 434 21.74 4.31 11.04
C HIS A 434 20.95 3.24 11.81
N GLY A 435 19.71 3.01 11.38
CA GLY A 435 18.99 1.77 11.66
C GLY A 435 19.15 0.76 10.52
N ILE A 436 18.65 -0.45 10.73
CA ILE A 436 18.57 -1.51 9.73
C ILE A 436 17.09 -1.72 9.42
N ASP A 437 16.66 -1.37 8.21
CA ASP A 437 15.33 -1.73 7.73
C ASP A 437 15.35 -3.16 7.21
N ASP A 438 14.50 -4.02 7.78
CA ASP A 438 14.35 -5.44 7.47
C ASP A 438 13.01 -5.61 6.77
N ALA A 439 13.04 -5.55 5.45
CA ALA A 439 11.86 -5.46 4.62
C ALA A 439 11.42 -6.81 4.07
N PHE A 440 10.11 -7.08 4.14
CA PHE A 440 9.39 -7.99 3.30
C PHE A 440 8.89 -7.19 2.08
N LEU A 441 9.67 -7.20 1.02
CA LEU A 441 9.49 -6.29 -0.12
C LEU A 441 8.07 -6.25 -0.64
N GLY A 442 7.52 -5.03 -0.71
CA GLY A 442 6.16 -4.78 -1.19
C GLY A 442 5.03 -5.16 -0.23
N LYS A 443 5.35 -5.50 1.03
CA LYS A 443 4.35 -5.80 2.08
C LYS A 443 4.54 -4.96 3.32
N ALA A 444 5.67 -5.12 4.01
CA ALA A 444 5.93 -4.45 5.27
C ALA A 444 7.41 -4.46 5.62
N SER A 445 7.84 -3.64 6.56
CA SER A 445 9.17 -3.74 7.12
C SER A 445 9.21 -3.49 8.63
N VAL A 446 10.35 -3.79 9.22
CA VAL A 446 10.67 -3.50 10.62
C VAL A 446 12.03 -2.84 10.65
N THR A 447 12.15 -1.71 11.32
CA THR A 447 13.43 -1.05 11.50
C THR A 447 14.05 -1.42 12.85
N TRP A 448 15.24 -1.98 12.81
CA TRP A 448 16.05 -2.26 14.00
C TRP A 448 16.96 -1.07 14.27
N TYR A 449 16.92 -0.55 15.48
CA TYR A 449 17.73 0.59 15.92
C TYR A 449 18.41 0.27 17.25
N PHE A 450 19.71 0.53 17.34
CA PHE A 450 20.47 0.28 18.57
C PHE A 450 20.47 1.53 19.44
N ASP A 451 19.96 1.44 20.67
CA ASP A 451 19.98 2.53 21.66
C ASP A 451 20.28 2.00 23.04
N LYS A 452 21.18 2.67 23.76
CA LYS A 452 21.54 2.35 25.16
C LYS A 452 21.87 0.88 25.39
N GLY A 453 22.62 0.28 24.48
CA GLY A 453 23.08 -1.11 24.61
C GLY A 453 22.06 -2.17 24.19
N LYS A 454 20.95 -1.80 23.55
CA LYS A 454 19.88 -2.72 23.14
C LYS A 454 19.38 -2.41 21.73
N TRP A 455 19.03 -3.46 21.01
CA TRP A 455 18.27 -3.35 19.76
C TRP A 455 16.81 -3.11 20.05
N GLN A 456 16.28 -2.06 19.49
CA GLN A 456 14.86 -1.70 19.52
C GLN A 456 14.22 -2.04 18.17
N ARG A 457 12.99 -2.53 18.23
CA ARG A 457 12.18 -2.78 17.06
C ARG A 457 11.26 -1.59 16.85
N LEU A 458 11.52 -0.82 15.82
CA LEU A 458 10.73 0.34 15.43
C LEU A 458 9.83 0.00 14.23
N GLN A 459 8.83 0.84 14.00
CA GLN A 459 7.96 0.71 12.82
C GLN A 459 8.76 1.02 11.55
N GLY A 460 8.64 0.14 10.55
CA GLY A 460 9.10 0.34 9.19
C GLY A 460 7.94 0.65 8.26
N ALA A 461 8.13 0.40 6.96
CA ALA A 461 7.06 0.50 5.96
C ALA A 461 5.97 -0.55 6.20
N ASP A 462 4.70 -0.19 5.92
CA ASP A 462 3.54 -1.09 6.03
C ASP A 462 2.74 -1.11 4.72
#